data_d1e02f0417095a2eb28a458c1f2aac1e
#
_entry.id   d1e02f0417095a2eb28a458c1f2aac1e
#
_cell.length_a   1.000
_cell.length_b   1.000
_cell.length_c   1.000
_cell.angle_alpha   90.00
_cell.angle_beta   90.00
_cell.angle_gamma   90.00
#
_symmetry.space_group_name_H-M   'P 1'
#
loop_
_entity.id
_entity.type
_entity.pdbx_description
1 polymer ?
#
loop_
_entity_poly.entity_id
_entity_poly.type
_entity_poly.pdbx_seq_one_letter_code
_entity_poly.pdbx_strand_id
1 'polypeptide(L)'
;MYWNILKRDIKRKKTMNVILLLFTILAAVFVASGLNNVVTVMNGTDYFFEKAGIKDYVLFTQNGDGGVEQILKTSGCVKDYSMEKCIWGTNGDVTYQGEKLKVKNNTLLIQSLDTTQFHYFLEDNQELTEIADGEIYITAGSFARNDMHVGDTIRIQMKNTDKTFRVAGEIKDALLGSDLMGNTRFLLSENDFKAYEADKSLEPYLGRIFQVETDDTGTLSAELASATNILFSSESYNPPVVCYGYDFGDACACAEYLPDHCILRDFEICDYIFHPGGIS
;
A
#
# COMPACT_ATOMS: atom_id res chain seq x y z
N MET A 1 -17.44 25.13 -55.44
CA MET A 1 -17.78 23.87 -56.14
C MET A 1 -17.73 22.64 -55.22
N TYR A 2 -16.70 22.45 -54.42
CA TYR A 2 -16.55 21.31 -53.47
C TYR A 2 -17.72 21.18 -52.47
N TRP A 3 -18.19 22.28 -51.91
CA TRP A 3 -19.25 22.27 -50.90
C TRP A 3 -20.60 21.71 -51.40
N ASN A 4 -20.93 21.98 -52.69
CA ASN A 4 -22.16 21.47 -53.29
C ASN A 4 -22.06 19.95 -53.59
N ILE A 5 -20.87 19.46 -53.94
CA ILE A 5 -20.61 18.03 -54.15
C ILE A 5 -20.71 17.30 -52.82
N LEU A 6 -20.07 17.82 -51.74
CA LEU A 6 -20.10 17.27 -50.42
C LEU A 6 -21.53 17.18 -49.85
N LYS A 7 -22.32 18.26 -50.01
CA LYS A 7 -23.72 18.30 -49.59
C LYS A 7 -24.60 17.28 -50.31
N ARG A 8 -24.30 17.00 -51.58
CA ARG A 8 -25.01 16.03 -52.41
C ARG A 8 -24.65 14.58 -52.02
N ASP A 9 -23.40 14.32 -51.69
CA ASP A 9 -22.91 13.02 -51.23
C ASP A 9 -23.44 12.67 -49.83
N ILE A 10 -23.46 13.65 -48.92
CA ILE A 10 -24.05 13.51 -47.58
C ILE A 10 -25.55 13.17 -47.67
N LYS A 11 -26.28 13.81 -48.60
CA LYS A 11 -27.71 13.51 -48.79
C LYS A 11 -27.96 12.14 -49.42
N ARG A 12 -27.04 11.62 -50.25
CA ARG A 12 -27.18 10.33 -50.94
C ARG A 12 -26.92 9.13 -50.04
N LYS A 13 -26.05 9.29 -49.00
CA LYS A 13 -25.64 8.22 -48.07
C LYS A 13 -26.08 8.54 -46.65
N LYS A 14 -27.28 9.04 -46.43
CA LYS A 14 -27.78 9.50 -45.13
C LYS A 14 -27.60 8.47 -44.04
N THR A 15 -28.03 7.23 -44.27
CA THR A 15 -27.98 6.15 -43.27
C THR A 15 -26.56 5.82 -42.85
N MET A 16 -25.63 5.73 -43.84
CA MET A 16 -24.21 5.44 -43.58
C MET A 16 -23.54 6.59 -42.80
N ASN A 17 -23.86 7.84 -43.13
CA ASN A 17 -23.31 8.99 -42.42
C ASN A 17 -23.87 9.12 -41.00
N VAL A 18 -25.12 8.76 -40.74
CA VAL A 18 -25.70 8.72 -39.41
C VAL A 18 -25.05 7.62 -38.58
N ILE A 19 -24.84 6.43 -39.14
CA ILE A 19 -24.14 5.34 -38.47
C ILE A 19 -22.71 5.76 -38.13
N LEU A 20 -21.97 6.34 -39.09
CA LEU A 20 -20.61 6.82 -38.84
C LEU A 20 -20.55 7.87 -37.73
N LEU A 21 -21.50 8.82 -37.75
CA LEU A 21 -21.61 9.84 -36.70
C LEU A 21 -21.89 9.23 -35.33
N LEU A 22 -22.80 8.25 -35.25
CA LEU A 22 -23.08 7.54 -34.00
C LEU A 22 -21.85 6.79 -33.46
N PHE A 23 -21.10 6.11 -34.36
CA PHE A 23 -19.86 5.45 -33.93
C PHE A 23 -18.81 6.45 -33.46
N THR A 24 -18.68 7.61 -34.13
CA THR A 24 -17.73 8.65 -33.73
C THR A 24 -18.10 9.23 -32.35
N ILE A 25 -19.39 9.50 -32.15
CA ILE A 25 -19.88 9.97 -30.85
C ILE A 25 -19.63 8.91 -29.75
N LEU A 26 -19.94 7.64 -30.03
CA LEU A 26 -19.74 6.55 -29.10
C LEU A 26 -18.24 6.41 -28.74
N ALA A 27 -17.36 6.41 -29.73
CA ALA A 27 -15.92 6.37 -29.51
C ALA A 27 -15.42 7.55 -28.66
N ALA A 28 -15.89 8.77 -28.97
CA ALA A 28 -15.53 9.96 -28.20
C ALA A 28 -15.99 9.87 -26.73
N VAL A 29 -17.20 9.35 -26.49
CA VAL A 29 -17.72 9.13 -25.13
C VAL A 29 -16.89 8.09 -24.37
N PHE A 30 -16.50 6.97 -25.00
CA PHE A 30 -15.65 5.96 -24.38
C PHE A 30 -14.27 6.51 -24.02
N VAL A 31 -13.64 7.25 -24.94
CA VAL A 31 -12.33 7.85 -24.66
C VAL A 31 -12.43 8.88 -23.54
N ALA A 32 -13.44 9.77 -23.58
CA ALA A 32 -13.62 10.76 -22.52
C ALA A 32 -13.90 10.13 -21.15
N SER A 33 -14.72 9.08 -21.12
CA SER A 33 -15.03 8.34 -19.88
C SER A 33 -13.78 7.62 -19.34
N GLY A 34 -13.02 6.96 -20.22
CA GLY A 34 -11.80 6.28 -19.84
C GLY A 34 -10.75 7.22 -19.25
N LEU A 35 -10.49 8.34 -19.90
CA LEU A 35 -9.56 9.36 -19.41
C LEU A 35 -10.02 9.95 -18.07
N ASN A 36 -11.30 10.24 -17.93
CA ASN A 36 -11.84 10.76 -16.66
C ASN A 36 -11.65 9.74 -15.53
N ASN A 37 -11.88 8.46 -15.77
CA ASN A 37 -11.67 7.42 -14.76
C ASN A 37 -10.20 7.34 -14.34
N VAL A 38 -9.25 7.36 -15.27
CA VAL A 38 -7.81 7.36 -14.96
C VAL A 38 -7.44 8.55 -14.08
N VAL A 39 -7.86 9.76 -14.46
CA VAL A 39 -7.60 10.98 -13.66
C VAL A 39 -8.23 10.89 -12.28
N THR A 40 -9.44 10.35 -12.18
CA THR A 40 -10.14 10.19 -10.89
C THR A 40 -9.41 9.20 -9.98
N VAL A 41 -8.93 8.08 -10.52
CA VAL A 41 -8.18 7.08 -9.73
C VAL A 41 -6.85 7.66 -9.27
N MET A 42 -6.09 8.31 -10.13
CA MET A 42 -4.81 8.94 -9.77
C MET A 42 -5.00 10.00 -8.69
N ASN A 43 -5.92 10.94 -8.88
CA ASN A 43 -6.21 11.98 -7.89
C ASN A 43 -6.73 11.39 -6.57
N GLY A 44 -7.46 10.28 -6.63
CA GLY A 44 -7.96 9.58 -5.44
C GLY A 44 -6.83 8.95 -4.63
N THR A 45 -5.82 8.39 -5.29
CA THR A 45 -4.64 7.82 -4.64
C THR A 45 -3.81 8.91 -3.97
N ASP A 46 -3.51 10.00 -4.69
CA ASP A 46 -2.76 11.14 -4.16
C ASP A 46 -3.47 11.75 -2.96
N TYR A 47 -4.77 11.97 -3.07
CA TYR A 47 -5.60 12.45 -1.96
C TYR A 47 -5.57 11.51 -0.74
N PHE A 48 -5.59 10.20 -0.98
CA PHE A 48 -5.53 9.23 0.11
C PHE A 48 -4.17 9.23 0.79
N PHE A 49 -3.07 9.30 0.03
CA PHE A 49 -1.72 9.38 0.59
C PHE A 49 -1.52 10.67 1.40
N GLU A 50 -1.96 11.80 0.88
CA GLU A 50 -1.94 13.07 1.62
C GLU A 50 -2.73 12.98 2.92
N LYS A 51 -3.95 12.44 2.87
CA LYS A 51 -4.80 12.21 4.04
C LYS A 51 -4.18 11.25 5.06
N ALA A 52 -3.49 10.21 4.58
CA ALA A 52 -2.81 9.23 5.43
C ALA A 52 -1.50 9.76 6.02
N GLY A 53 -1.09 10.99 5.68
CA GLY A 53 0.14 11.60 6.19
C GLY A 53 1.41 10.97 5.63
N ILE A 54 1.35 10.34 4.45
CA ILE A 54 2.49 9.70 3.83
C ILE A 54 3.39 10.77 3.22
N LYS A 55 4.68 10.74 3.59
CA LYS A 55 5.71 11.65 3.07
C LYS A 55 6.22 11.16 1.69
N ASP A 56 7.11 11.96 1.07
CA ASP A 56 7.64 11.71 -0.28
C ASP A 56 8.33 10.35 -0.44
N TYR A 57 8.99 9.87 0.62
CA TYR A 57 9.68 8.59 0.63
C TYR A 57 9.45 7.87 1.96
N VAL A 58 9.09 6.59 1.88
CA VAL A 58 8.88 5.73 3.05
C VAL A 58 9.74 4.49 2.92
N LEU A 59 10.41 4.12 4.01
CA LEU A 59 11.19 2.89 4.05
C LEU A 59 11.02 2.14 5.37
N PHE A 60 11.15 0.84 5.28
CA PHE A 60 11.00 -0.09 6.39
C PHE A 60 12.29 -0.87 6.57
N THR A 61 12.76 -0.96 7.82
CA THR A 61 13.93 -1.75 8.17
C THR A 61 13.57 -2.90 9.09
N GLN A 62 14.46 -3.88 9.21
CA GLN A 62 14.39 -4.98 10.16
C GLN A 62 15.74 -5.10 10.88
N ASN A 63 15.75 -5.62 12.11
CA ASN A 63 16.94 -5.76 12.92
C ASN A 63 17.67 -4.41 13.12
N GLY A 64 16.92 -3.43 13.59
CA GLY A 64 17.40 -2.07 13.78
C GLY A 64 17.16 -1.16 12.58
N ASP A 65 17.95 -0.10 12.45
CA ASP A 65 17.83 0.91 11.41
C ASP A 65 18.76 0.70 10.21
N GLY A 66 19.70 -0.23 10.31
CA GLY A 66 20.64 -0.55 9.22
C GLY A 66 21.57 0.61 8.81
N GLY A 67 21.73 1.64 9.64
CA GLY A 67 22.49 2.84 9.32
C GLY A 67 21.70 3.90 8.54
N VAL A 68 20.42 3.68 8.31
CA VAL A 68 19.52 4.59 7.59
C VAL A 68 19.50 5.96 8.26
N GLU A 69 19.33 6.02 9.58
CA GLU A 69 19.24 7.28 10.30
C GLU A 69 20.50 8.16 10.10
N GLN A 70 21.69 7.53 10.06
CA GLN A 70 22.93 8.25 9.80
C GLN A 70 22.98 8.82 8.37
N ILE A 71 22.49 8.06 7.39
CA ILE A 71 22.42 8.52 5.99
C ILE A 71 21.46 9.70 5.91
N LEU A 72 20.25 9.59 6.48
CA LEU A 72 19.26 10.67 6.46
C LEU A 72 19.77 11.95 7.11
N LYS A 73 20.51 11.86 8.22
CA LYS A 73 21.13 13.02 8.91
C LYS A 73 22.21 13.72 8.10
N THR A 74 22.90 13.00 7.21
CA THR A 74 24.03 13.55 6.43
C THR A 74 23.67 13.87 5.00
N SER A 75 22.52 13.40 4.52
CA SER A 75 22.04 13.65 3.17
C SER A 75 21.67 15.12 2.96
N GLY A 76 22.10 15.65 1.83
CA GLY A 76 21.79 17.03 1.42
C GLY A 76 20.41 17.17 0.76
N CYS A 77 19.75 16.07 0.40
CA CYS A 77 18.43 16.08 -0.23
C CYS A 77 17.28 15.87 0.76
N VAL A 78 17.55 15.53 2.02
CA VAL A 78 16.55 15.33 3.06
C VAL A 78 16.23 16.66 3.74
N LYS A 79 14.95 17.02 3.75
CA LYS A 79 14.44 18.21 4.46
C LYS A 79 14.07 17.90 5.90
N ASP A 80 13.33 16.82 6.08
CA ASP A 80 12.85 16.33 7.36
C ASP A 80 12.61 14.83 7.30
N TYR A 81 12.68 14.16 8.44
CA TYR A 81 12.29 12.76 8.54
C TYR A 81 11.72 12.43 9.91
N SER A 82 10.87 11.44 9.95
CA SER A 82 10.40 10.80 11.18
C SER A 82 10.82 9.33 11.22
N MET A 83 10.91 8.80 12.44
CA MET A 83 11.24 7.40 12.68
C MET A 83 10.26 6.79 13.68
N GLU A 84 9.67 5.69 13.30
CA GLU A 84 8.72 4.95 14.10
C GLU A 84 9.23 3.52 14.36
N LYS A 85 8.81 2.93 15.46
CA LYS A 85 9.15 1.54 15.78
C LYS A 85 8.09 0.60 15.23
N CYS A 86 8.54 -0.57 14.80
CA CYS A 86 7.66 -1.65 14.39
C CYS A 86 8.26 -3.01 14.76
N ILE A 87 7.44 -4.04 14.74
CA ILE A 87 7.85 -5.42 14.98
C ILE A 87 7.38 -6.26 13.80
N TRP A 88 8.32 -6.99 13.22
CA TRP A 88 8.03 -7.92 12.14
C TRP A 88 7.66 -9.29 12.67
N GLY A 89 6.60 -9.85 12.13
CA GLY A 89 6.13 -11.19 12.45
C GLY A 89 5.78 -11.98 11.21
N THR A 90 5.30 -13.20 11.43
CA THR A 90 4.83 -14.11 10.39
C THR A 90 3.44 -14.64 10.73
N ASN A 91 2.75 -15.25 9.77
CA ASN A 91 1.46 -15.88 10.05
C ASN A 91 1.54 -17.00 11.10
N GLY A 92 2.75 -17.57 11.31
CA GLY A 92 2.99 -18.56 12.34
C GLY A 92 2.87 -18.01 13.77
N ASP A 93 3.02 -16.71 13.92
CA ASP A 93 2.97 -16.01 15.20
C ASP A 93 1.53 -15.64 15.60
N VAL A 94 0.55 -15.81 14.71
CA VAL A 94 -0.82 -15.35 14.90
C VAL A 94 -1.81 -16.48 14.74
N THR A 95 -2.71 -16.62 15.72
CA THR A 95 -3.77 -17.63 15.74
C THR A 95 -5.14 -16.96 15.84
N TYR A 96 -6.02 -17.31 14.91
CA TYR A 96 -7.42 -16.89 14.89
C TYR A 96 -8.32 -18.12 14.81
N GLN A 97 -9.31 -18.23 15.67
CA GLN A 97 -10.22 -19.39 15.78
C GLN A 97 -9.50 -20.76 15.88
N GLY A 98 -8.31 -20.79 16.48
CA GLY A 98 -7.51 -22.02 16.63
C GLY A 98 -6.66 -22.40 15.40
N GLU A 99 -6.74 -21.65 14.32
CA GLU A 99 -5.95 -21.84 13.11
C GLU A 99 -4.95 -20.67 12.91
N LYS A 100 -3.91 -20.91 12.11
CA LYS A 100 -2.99 -19.85 11.68
C LYS A 100 -3.73 -18.84 10.81
N LEU A 101 -3.35 -17.58 10.94
CA LEU A 101 -3.91 -16.50 10.14
C LEU A 101 -3.71 -16.78 8.64
N LYS A 102 -4.77 -16.66 7.86
CA LYS A 102 -4.71 -16.74 6.40
C LYS A 102 -4.15 -15.41 5.86
N VAL A 103 -2.98 -15.47 5.26
CA VAL A 103 -2.30 -14.30 4.69
C VAL A 103 -1.96 -14.54 3.23
N LYS A 104 -1.84 -13.48 2.46
CA LYS A 104 -1.36 -13.54 1.08
C LYS A 104 0.17 -13.48 1.05
N ASN A 105 0.74 -12.63 1.87
CA ASN A 105 2.17 -12.55 2.14
C ASN A 105 2.41 -12.92 3.60
N ASN A 106 3.41 -13.75 3.86
CA ASN A 106 3.70 -14.24 5.22
C ASN A 106 4.30 -13.17 6.15
N THR A 107 4.36 -11.92 5.73
CA THR A 107 4.92 -10.84 6.53
C THR A 107 3.81 -10.08 7.26
N LEU A 108 3.95 -9.99 8.57
CA LEU A 108 3.09 -9.24 9.45
C LEU A 108 3.86 -8.08 10.07
N LEU A 109 3.20 -6.96 10.27
CA LEU A 109 3.75 -5.77 10.90
C LEU A 109 2.90 -5.42 12.12
N ILE A 110 3.53 -5.29 13.28
CA ILE A 110 2.90 -4.82 14.51
C ILE A 110 3.44 -3.43 14.83
N GLN A 111 2.55 -2.50 15.11
CA GLN A 111 2.87 -1.10 15.38
C GLN A 111 1.93 -0.54 16.44
N SER A 112 2.40 0.46 17.19
CA SER A 112 1.54 1.25 18.08
C SER A 112 0.90 2.40 17.32
N LEU A 113 -0.40 2.63 17.53
CA LEU A 113 -1.08 3.80 17.00
C LEU A 113 -0.53 5.09 17.61
N ASP A 114 -0.21 5.09 18.90
CA ASP A 114 0.21 6.29 19.64
C ASP A 114 1.57 6.84 19.18
N THR A 115 2.39 6.02 18.55
CA THR A 115 3.74 6.39 18.08
C THR A 115 3.86 6.57 16.58
N THR A 116 2.79 6.29 15.84
CA THR A 116 2.77 6.46 14.38
C THR A 116 2.44 7.88 13.97
N GLN A 117 2.98 8.29 12.84
CA GLN A 117 2.61 9.53 12.15
C GLN A 117 1.68 9.28 10.95
N PHE A 118 1.41 8.01 10.66
CA PHE A 118 0.40 7.67 9.68
C PHE A 118 -1.00 7.84 10.25
N HIS A 119 -1.91 8.32 9.42
CA HIS A 119 -3.33 8.38 9.73
C HIS A 119 -4.03 7.14 9.16
N TYR A 120 -4.72 6.42 10.00
CA TYR A 120 -5.50 5.24 9.63
C TYR A 120 -6.98 5.56 9.68
N PHE A 121 -7.74 5.02 8.74
CA PHE A 121 -9.17 5.27 8.64
C PHE A 121 -9.96 3.98 8.82
N LEU A 122 -11.07 4.09 9.51
CA LEU A 122 -12.05 3.01 9.68
C LEU A 122 -12.87 2.82 8.39
N GLU A 123 -13.75 1.80 8.39
CA GLU A 123 -14.63 1.51 7.27
C GLU A 123 -15.48 2.73 6.86
N ASP A 124 -15.96 3.50 7.82
CA ASP A 124 -16.79 4.71 7.64
C ASP A 124 -15.98 5.97 7.29
N ASN A 125 -14.69 5.86 7.05
CA ASN A 125 -13.72 6.93 6.78
C ASN A 125 -13.48 7.89 7.96
N GLN A 126 -13.86 7.53 9.18
CA GLN A 126 -13.41 8.24 10.36
C GLN A 126 -11.96 7.86 10.66
N GLU A 127 -11.18 8.82 11.13
CA GLU A 127 -9.80 8.59 11.54
C GLU A 127 -9.77 7.82 12.86
N LEU A 128 -8.92 6.79 12.92
CA LEU A 128 -8.66 6.04 14.13
C LEU A 128 -7.67 6.84 15.00
N THR A 129 -8.12 7.34 16.13
CA THR A 129 -7.33 8.21 17.01
C THR A 129 -6.91 7.57 18.33
N GLU A 130 -7.53 6.45 18.72
CA GLU A 130 -7.27 5.78 20.00
C GLU A 130 -7.53 4.27 19.88
N ILE A 131 -6.71 3.47 20.58
CA ILE A 131 -6.90 2.03 20.74
C ILE A 131 -6.80 1.71 22.23
N ALA A 132 -7.82 1.04 22.76
CA ALA A 132 -7.82 0.61 24.16
C ALA A 132 -6.88 -0.59 24.37
N ASP A 133 -6.32 -0.72 25.57
CA ASP A 133 -5.50 -1.88 25.94
C ASP A 133 -6.28 -3.19 25.74
N GLY A 134 -5.62 -4.19 25.15
CA GLY A 134 -6.23 -5.47 24.81
C GLY A 134 -7.09 -5.46 23.55
N GLU A 135 -7.16 -4.34 22.83
CA GLU A 135 -7.81 -4.24 21.52
C GLU A 135 -6.80 -4.19 20.38
N ILE A 136 -7.25 -4.63 19.21
CA ILE A 136 -6.44 -4.66 17.98
C ILE A 136 -7.26 -4.24 16.77
N TYR A 137 -6.64 -3.45 15.92
CA TYR A 137 -7.14 -3.15 14.58
C TYR A 137 -6.26 -3.82 13.52
N ILE A 138 -6.88 -4.25 12.43
CA ILE A 138 -6.24 -5.10 11.41
C ILE A 138 -6.52 -4.52 10.03
N THR A 139 -5.56 -4.59 9.11
CA THR A 139 -5.78 -4.17 7.72
C THR A 139 -6.99 -4.85 7.10
N ALA A 140 -7.84 -4.07 6.40
CA ALA A 140 -9.13 -4.51 5.85
C ALA A 140 -9.01 -5.77 4.97
N GLY A 141 -7.97 -5.88 4.13
CA GLY A 141 -7.75 -7.05 3.29
C GLY A 141 -7.52 -8.35 4.09
N SER A 142 -6.83 -8.26 5.23
CA SER A 142 -6.61 -9.41 6.11
C SER A 142 -7.85 -9.74 6.94
N PHE A 143 -8.55 -8.71 7.40
CA PHE A 143 -9.81 -8.83 8.12
C PHE A 143 -10.84 -9.61 7.27
N ALA A 144 -11.08 -9.18 6.04
CA ALA A 144 -12.01 -9.83 5.12
C ALA A 144 -11.59 -11.26 4.73
N ARG A 145 -10.29 -11.49 4.48
CA ARG A 145 -9.78 -12.82 4.09
C ARG A 145 -9.98 -13.88 5.18
N ASN A 146 -9.96 -13.48 6.43
CA ASN A 146 -10.15 -14.37 7.57
C ASN A 146 -11.59 -14.41 8.08
N ASP A 147 -12.52 -13.72 7.41
CA ASP A 147 -13.93 -13.61 7.83
C ASP A 147 -14.04 -13.17 9.30
N MET A 148 -13.28 -12.13 9.65
CA MET A 148 -13.22 -11.61 11.01
C MET A 148 -14.41 -10.71 11.31
N HIS A 149 -14.80 -10.67 12.59
CA HIS A 149 -15.86 -9.79 13.06
C HIS A 149 -15.37 -8.99 14.26
N VAL A 150 -15.93 -7.81 14.43
CA VAL A 150 -15.71 -6.99 15.62
C VAL A 150 -16.16 -7.76 16.87
N GLY A 151 -15.28 -7.83 17.86
CA GLY A 151 -15.49 -8.61 19.07
C GLY A 151 -14.84 -9.98 19.08
N ASP A 152 -14.37 -10.47 17.94
CA ASP A 152 -13.59 -11.71 17.86
C ASP A 152 -12.29 -11.62 18.65
N THR A 153 -11.66 -12.76 18.85
CA THR A 153 -10.42 -12.87 19.60
C THR A 153 -9.30 -13.38 18.71
N ILE A 154 -8.18 -12.68 18.72
CA ILE A 154 -6.94 -13.06 18.01
C ILE A 154 -5.81 -13.20 19.03
N ARG A 155 -4.97 -14.22 18.87
CA ARG A 155 -3.81 -14.47 19.70
C ARG A 155 -2.54 -14.22 18.92
N ILE A 156 -1.65 -13.41 19.46
CA ILE A 156 -0.32 -13.14 18.90
C ILE A 156 0.72 -13.68 19.87
N GLN A 157 1.44 -14.72 19.44
CA GLN A 157 2.49 -15.37 20.21
C GLN A 157 3.82 -15.23 19.49
N MET A 158 4.66 -14.34 19.96
CA MET A 158 6.00 -14.10 19.43
C MET A 158 7.03 -14.39 20.51
N LYS A 159 7.86 -15.41 20.29
CA LYS A 159 8.89 -15.84 21.24
C LYS A 159 8.35 -16.05 22.64
N ASN A 160 8.71 -15.18 23.61
CA ASN A 160 8.28 -15.28 25.01
C ASN A 160 7.04 -14.45 25.32
N THR A 161 6.60 -13.61 24.37
CA THR A 161 5.44 -12.76 24.54
C THR A 161 4.22 -13.40 23.87
N ASP A 162 3.19 -13.64 24.66
CA ASP A 162 1.94 -14.26 24.25
C ASP A 162 0.77 -13.42 24.77
N LYS A 163 0.04 -12.82 23.85
CA LYS A 163 -1.11 -11.97 24.17
C LYS A 163 -2.31 -12.31 23.30
N THR A 164 -3.46 -12.12 23.89
CA THR A 164 -4.76 -12.27 23.22
C THR A 164 -5.44 -10.91 23.18
N PHE A 165 -5.93 -10.54 22.01
CA PHE A 165 -6.56 -9.26 21.74
C PHE A 165 -8.00 -9.45 21.29
N ARG A 166 -8.84 -8.49 21.60
CA ARG A 166 -10.18 -8.36 21.03
C ARG A 166 -10.07 -7.55 19.71
N VAL A 167 -10.57 -8.09 18.63
CA VAL A 167 -10.67 -7.39 17.34
C VAL A 167 -11.66 -6.24 17.49
N ALA A 168 -11.18 -5.02 17.42
CA ALA A 168 -12.00 -3.81 17.53
C ALA A 168 -12.50 -3.33 16.17
N GLY A 169 -11.79 -3.64 15.08
CA GLY A 169 -12.21 -3.29 13.73
C GLY A 169 -11.13 -3.51 12.68
N GLU A 170 -11.45 -3.07 11.47
CA GLU A 170 -10.52 -3.01 10.36
C GLU A 170 -10.03 -1.59 10.10
N ILE A 171 -8.86 -1.48 9.48
CA ILE A 171 -8.28 -0.20 9.05
C ILE A 171 -8.00 -0.17 7.56
N LYS A 172 -8.19 0.99 6.99
CA LYS A 172 -7.67 1.36 5.67
C LYS A 172 -6.24 1.86 5.84
N ASP A 173 -5.30 1.09 5.32
CA ASP A 173 -3.86 1.37 5.36
C ASP A 173 -3.40 1.74 3.95
N ALA A 174 -2.91 2.95 3.76
CA ALA A 174 -2.53 3.47 2.46
C ALA A 174 -1.27 2.80 1.89
N LEU A 175 -0.38 2.27 2.73
CA LEU A 175 0.86 1.63 2.30
C LEU A 175 0.73 0.12 2.16
N LEU A 176 0.18 -0.56 3.17
CA LEU A 176 0.17 -2.02 3.25
C LEU A 176 -1.23 -2.62 3.07
N GLY A 177 -2.27 -1.79 3.05
CA GLY A 177 -3.66 -2.21 2.99
C GLY A 177 -4.11 -2.75 1.63
N SER A 178 -3.32 -2.53 0.58
CA SER A 178 -3.59 -3.05 -0.75
C SER A 178 -3.52 -4.57 -0.77
N ASP A 179 -4.53 -5.20 -1.34
CA ASP A 179 -4.56 -6.65 -1.50
C ASP A 179 -3.44 -7.16 -2.45
N LEU A 180 -2.88 -6.29 -3.28
CA LEU A 180 -1.72 -6.58 -4.11
C LEU A 180 -0.45 -6.80 -3.26
N MET A 181 -0.22 -5.96 -2.26
CA MET A 181 0.89 -6.08 -1.33
C MET A 181 0.71 -7.29 -0.41
N GLY A 182 -0.53 -7.58 -0.02
CA GLY A 182 -0.89 -8.75 0.77
C GLY A 182 -0.32 -8.78 2.19
N ASN A 183 0.32 -7.71 2.63
CA ASN A 183 0.86 -7.59 3.98
C ASN A 183 -0.26 -7.31 4.98
N THR A 184 -0.05 -7.75 6.22
CA THR A 184 -1.00 -7.50 7.30
C THR A 184 -0.34 -6.59 8.33
N ARG A 185 -1.00 -5.47 8.65
CA ARG A 185 -0.63 -4.62 9.77
C ARG A 185 -1.59 -4.84 10.91
N PHE A 186 -1.02 -4.91 12.11
CA PHE A 186 -1.72 -4.88 13.38
C PHE A 186 -1.41 -3.58 14.11
N LEU A 187 -2.44 -2.83 14.48
CA LEU A 187 -2.29 -1.66 15.34
C LEU A 187 -2.75 -1.99 16.75
N LEU A 188 -1.90 -1.66 17.70
CA LEU A 188 -2.09 -1.87 19.14
C LEU A 188 -2.03 -0.53 19.90
N SER A 189 -2.47 -0.53 21.14
CA SER A 189 -2.16 0.54 22.09
C SER A 189 -0.65 0.58 22.37
N GLU A 190 -0.16 1.70 22.86
CA GLU A 190 1.26 1.85 23.22
C GLU A 190 1.66 0.86 24.33
N ASN A 191 0.79 0.64 25.32
CA ASN A 191 1.05 -0.29 26.42
C ASN A 191 1.21 -1.74 25.94
N ASP A 192 0.37 -2.17 25.01
CA ASP A 192 0.45 -3.51 24.46
C ASP A 192 1.66 -3.68 23.55
N PHE A 193 1.99 -2.68 22.75
CA PHE A 193 3.19 -2.68 21.91
C PHE A 193 4.47 -2.76 22.77
N LYS A 194 4.57 -1.97 23.83
CA LYS A 194 5.70 -1.99 24.76
C LYS A 194 5.95 -3.35 25.39
N ALA A 195 4.91 -4.15 25.60
CA ALA A 195 5.08 -5.49 26.14
C ALA A 195 5.86 -6.41 25.17
N TYR A 196 5.66 -6.27 23.88
CA TYR A 196 6.47 -6.96 22.86
C TYR A 196 7.87 -6.35 22.74
N GLU A 197 7.98 -5.03 22.75
CA GLU A 197 9.27 -4.33 22.67
C GLU A 197 10.18 -4.68 23.88
N ALA A 198 9.62 -4.94 25.04
CA ALA A 198 10.38 -5.32 26.23
C ALA A 198 10.95 -6.74 26.19
N ASP A 199 10.45 -7.60 25.31
CA ASP A 199 10.98 -8.95 25.13
C ASP A 199 12.28 -8.92 24.31
N LYS A 200 13.42 -9.07 24.98
CA LYS A 200 14.74 -9.06 24.33
C LYS A 200 14.90 -10.14 23.27
N SER A 201 14.12 -11.20 23.30
CA SER A 201 14.16 -12.25 22.27
C SER A 201 13.58 -11.79 20.94
N LEU A 202 12.86 -10.66 20.94
CA LEU A 202 12.30 -10.02 19.76
C LEU A 202 13.24 -8.97 19.12
N GLU A 203 14.39 -8.69 19.72
CA GLU A 203 15.35 -7.71 19.18
C GLU A 203 15.65 -7.88 17.67
N PRO A 204 15.84 -9.09 17.12
CA PRO A 204 16.06 -9.29 15.69
C PRO A 204 14.82 -8.98 14.81
N TYR A 205 13.64 -8.90 15.42
CA TYR A 205 12.37 -8.61 14.74
C TYR A 205 11.96 -7.14 14.87
N LEU A 206 12.67 -6.38 15.70
CA LEU A 206 12.45 -4.94 15.82
C LEU A 206 12.93 -4.26 14.53
N GLY A 207 12.06 -3.46 13.94
CA GLY A 207 12.34 -2.64 12.79
C GLY A 207 12.06 -1.17 13.05
N ARG A 208 12.30 -0.38 12.02
CA ARG A 208 11.98 1.04 11.97
C ARG A 208 11.24 1.35 10.68
N ILE A 209 10.34 2.29 10.77
CA ILE A 209 9.69 2.90 9.62
C ILE A 209 10.18 4.33 9.58
N PHE A 210 10.73 4.73 8.45
CA PHE A 210 11.13 6.11 8.22
C PHE A 210 10.22 6.73 7.19
N GLN A 211 9.74 7.92 7.48
CA GLN A 211 9.05 8.78 6.54
C GLN A 211 9.92 9.98 6.27
N VAL A 212 10.25 10.22 5.04
CA VAL A 212 11.23 11.24 4.63
C VAL A 212 10.58 12.26 3.72
N GLU A 213 10.80 13.53 4.01
CA GLU A 213 10.45 14.65 3.15
C GLU A 213 11.67 15.05 2.33
N THR A 214 11.56 14.96 1.01
CA THR A 214 12.69 15.20 0.09
C THR A 214 12.20 15.74 -1.24
N ASP A 215 13.01 16.57 -1.90
CA ASP A 215 12.75 17.03 -3.28
C ASP A 215 13.42 16.11 -4.33
N ASP A 216 14.26 15.16 -3.91
CA ASP A 216 15.03 14.28 -4.81
C ASP A 216 15.07 12.87 -4.27
N THR A 217 14.01 12.12 -4.58
CA THR A 217 13.88 10.71 -4.21
C THR A 217 14.92 9.82 -4.88
N GLY A 218 15.35 10.18 -6.09
CA GLY A 218 16.36 9.42 -6.83
C GLY A 218 17.73 9.49 -6.18
N THR A 219 18.19 10.68 -5.77
CA THR A 219 19.44 10.83 -5.01
C THR A 219 19.35 10.14 -3.67
N LEU A 220 18.23 10.30 -2.94
CA LEU A 220 18.02 9.63 -1.67
C LEU A 220 18.08 8.10 -1.80
N SER A 221 17.43 7.54 -2.81
CA SER A 221 17.45 6.10 -3.08
C SER A 221 18.88 5.59 -3.35
N ALA A 222 19.69 6.35 -4.10
CA ALA A 222 21.09 6.00 -4.36
C ALA A 222 21.96 6.05 -3.10
N GLU A 223 21.76 7.03 -2.22
CA GLU A 223 22.45 7.13 -0.94
C GLU A 223 22.07 5.99 0.00
N LEU A 224 20.78 5.64 0.04
CA LEU A 224 20.27 4.53 0.84
C LEU A 224 20.71 3.14 0.34
N ALA A 225 21.22 3.02 -0.89
CA ALA A 225 21.75 1.75 -1.40
C ALA A 225 22.93 1.19 -0.59
N SER A 226 23.59 2.03 0.22
CA SER A 226 24.65 1.59 1.15
C SER A 226 24.12 1.13 2.51
N ALA A 227 22.87 1.39 2.83
CA ALA A 227 22.24 0.94 4.08
C ALA A 227 22.00 -0.57 4.06
N THR A 228 22.02 -1.15 5.25
CA THR A 228 21.67 -2.56 5.44
C THR A 228 20.27 -2.68 6.06
N ASN A 229 19.72 -3.90 5.99
CA ASN A 229 18.45 -4.22 6.68
C ASN A 229 17.20 -3.45 6.16
N ILE A 230 17.27 -2.79 5.01
CA ILE A 230 16.08 -2.24 4.36
C ILE A 230 15.30 -3.41 3.76
N LEU A 231 14.05 -3.59 4.23
CA LEU A 231 13.13 -4.59 3.70
C LEU A 231 12.31 -4.06 2.53
N PHE A 232 11.95 -2.80 2.60
CA PHE A 232 11.02 -2.19 1.68
C PHE A 232 11.22 -0.68 1.65
N SER A 233 11.13 -0.10 0.47
CA SER A 233 11.07 1.36 0.29
C SER A 233 10.09 1.72 -0.81
N SER A 234 9.46 2.87 -0.72
CA SER A 234 8.49 3.37 -1.69
C SER A 234 8.57 4.89 -1.80
N GLU A 235 8.51 5.38 -3.03
CA GLU A 235 8.28 6.78 -3.33
C GLU A 235 6.77 7.03 -3.39
N SER A 236 6.28 8.04 -2.69
CA SER A 236 4.82 8.27 -2.53
C SER A 236 4.14 8.75 -3.80
N TYR A 237 4.87 9.45 -4.67
CA TYR A 237 4.31 10.10 -5.87
C TYR A 237 4.58 9.36 -7.18
N ASN A 238 5.30 8.24 -7.14
CA ASN A 238 5.40 7.31 -8.25
C ASN A 238 4.73 5.99 -7.89
N PRO A 239 3.94 5.38 -8.78
CA PRO A 239 3.36 4.07 -8.51
C PRO A 239 4.49 3.10 -8.11
N PRO A 240 4.28 2.26 -7.11
CA PRO A 240 5.34 1.67 -6.31
C PRO A 240 6.28 0.82 -7.16
N VAL A 241 7.51 1.28 -7.33
CA VAL A 241 8.63 0.38 -7.60
C VAL A 241 9.04 -0.21 -6.26
N VAL A 242 8.42 -1.31 -5.91
CA VAL A 242 8.76 -2.04 -4.69
C VAL A 242 10.05 -2.80 -4.92
N CYS A 243 11.15 -2.29 -4.42
CA CYS A 243 12.39 -3.04 -4.36
C CYS A 243 12.40 -3.90 -3.09
N TYR A 244 12.13 -5.18 -3.22
CA TYR A 244 12.37 -6.15 -2.15
C TYR A 244 13.86 -6.44 -2.09
N GLY A 245 14.54 -5.95 -1.07
CA GLY A 245 15.86 -6.39 -0.69
C GLY A 245 15.79 -7.55 0.32
N TYR A 246 16.26 -8.70 -0.11
CA TYR A 246 16.69 -9.89 0.65
C TYR A 246 15.72 -10.94 1.18
N ASP A 247 15.98 -12.13 0.68
CA ASP A 247 15.79 -13.49 1.24
C ASP A 247 14.41 -13.88 1.80
N PHE A 248 13.45 -13.99 0.89
CA PHE A 248 12.48 -15.08 0.96
C PHE A 248 12.58 -15.86 -0.35
N GLY A 249 13.01 -17.10 -0.25
CA GLY A 249 13.38 -18.00 -1.35
C GLY A 249 12.53 -17.83 -2.62
N ASP A 250 13.23 -17.72 -3.73
CA ASP A 250 12.77 -17.93 -5.09
C ASP A 250 11.67 -17.04 -5.65
N ALA A 251 11.77 -15.70 -5.57
CA ALA A 251 11.13 -14.82 -6.57
C ALA A 251 11.62 -13.36 -6.45
N CYS A 252 12.91 -13.13 -6.61
CA CYS A 252 13.39 -11.77 -6.86
C CYS A 252 13.51 -11.55 -8.35
N ALA A 253 12.47 -11.02 -8.98
CA ALA A 253 12.61 -10.33 -10.24
C ALA A 253 12.89 -8.86 -9.93
N CYS A 254 14.16 -8.52 -9.79
CA CYS A 254 14.60 -7.14 -9.94
C CYS A 254 14.31 -6.72 -11.38
N ALA A 255 13.21 -6.07 -11.60
CA ALA A 255 12.98 -5.34 -12.83
C ALA A 255 13.65 -3.97 -12.65
N GLU A 256 14.84 -3.79 -13.22
CA GLU A 256 15.33 -2.47 -13.60
C GLU A 256 14.29 -1.88 -14.54
N TYR A 257 13.50 -0.93 -14.06
CA TYR A 257 12.46 -0.30 -14.85
C TYR A 257 12.95 1.01 -15.41
N LEU A 258 13.09 1.03 -16.72
CA LEU A 258 13.05 2.23 -17.53
C LEU A 258 11.62 2.81 -17.52
N PRO A 259 11.47 4.15 -17.50
CA PRO A 259 10.17 4.83 -17.34
C PRO A 259 9.11 4.47 -18.41
N ASP A 260 9.52 3.91 -19.53
CA ASP A 260 8.63 3.66 -20.67
C ASP A 260 7.79 2.39 -20.58
N HIS A 261 8.02 1.54 -19.55
CA HIS A 261 7.27 0.29 -19.36
C HIS A 261 6.18 0.35 -18.26
N CYS A 262 6.13 1.41 -17.46
CA CYS A 262 5.08 1.59 -16.45
C CYS A 262 3.67 1.71 -17.07
N ILE A 263 3.54 2.33 -18.22
CA ILE A 263 2.24 2.60 -18.86
C ILE A 263 1.54 1.31 -19.31
N LEU A 264 2.27 0.25 -19.66
CA LEU A 264 1.68 -1.01 -20.13
C LEU A 264 1.26 -1.95 -19.00
N ARG A 265 1.87 -1.85 -17.80
CA ARG A 265 1.46 -2.65 -16.65
C ARG A 265 0.23 -2.10 -15.94
N ASP A 266 0.02 -0.79 -15.97
CA ASP A 266 -1.19 -0.18 -15.43
C ASP A 266 -2.46 -0.60 -16.19
N PHE A 267 -2.33 -0.99 -17.45
CA PHE A 267 -3.45 -1.55 -18.22
C PHE A 267 -3.84 -2.96 -17.77
N GLU A 268 -2.91 -3.81 -17.35
CA GLU A 268 -3.23 -5.13 -16.80
C GLU A 268 -3.85 -5.05 -15.39
N ILE A 269 -3.49 -4.03 -14.61
CA ILE A 269 -4.11 -3.76 -13.31
C ILE A 269 -5.55 -3.26 -13.49
N CYS A 270 -5.83 -2.47 -14.50
CA CYS A 270 -7.19 -2.05 -14.84
C CYS A 270 -8.08 -3.23 -15.26
N ASP A 271 -7.57 -4.21 -15.99
CA ASP A 271 -8.34 -5.41 -16.36
C ASP A 271 -8.73 -6.25 -15.13
N TYR A 272 -7.91 -6.27 -14.09
CA TYR A 272 -8.22 -7.01 -12.86
C TYR A 272 -9.27 -6.30 -11.97
N ILE A 273 -9.35 -4.99 -12.05
CA ILE A 273 -10.35 -4.18 -11.32
C ILE A 273 -11.73 -4.24 -12.01
N PHE A 274 -11.76 -4.44 -13.34
CA PHE A 274 -13.00 -4.39 -14.13
C PHE A 274 -13.59 -5.76 -14.51
N HIS A 275 -12.93 -6.89 -14.15
CA HIS A 275 -13.49 -8.23 -14.37
C HIS A 275 -13.54 -9.05 -13.06
N PRO A 276 -14.53 -8.81 -12.18
CA PRO A 276 -14.81 -9.74 -11.08
C PRO A 276 -15.63 -10.92 -11.59
N GLY A 277 -15.02 -11.90 -12.20
CA GLY A 277 -15.79 -13.07 -12.63
C GLY A 277 -15.08 -13.92 -13.67
N GLY A 278 -14.06 -14.62 -13.26
CA GLY A 278 -13.41 -15.61 -14.09
C GLY A 278 -12.68 -16.65 -13.25
N ILE A 279 -13.44 -17.41 -12.47
CA ILE A 279 -12.97 -18.67 -11.90
C ILE A 279 -13.67 -19.78 -12.68
N SER A 280 -12.92 -20.50 -13.44
CA SER A 280 -13.24 -21.86 -13.83
C SER A 280 -12.01 -22.72 -13.61
#